data_19600aaf710437e1a7d9036a2c6fa79c
#
_entry.id   19600aaf710437e1a7d9036a2c6fa79c
#
_cell.length_a   1.000
_cell.length_b   1.000
_cell.length_c   1.000
_cell.angle_alpha   90.00
_cell.angle_beta   90.00
_cell.angle_gamma   90.00
#
_symmetry.space_group_name_H-M   'P 1'
#
loop_
_entity.id
_entity.type
_entity.pdbx_description
1 polymer ?
#
loop_
_entity_poly.entity_id
_entity_poly.type
_entity_poly.pdbx_seq_one_letter_code
_entity_poly.pdbx_strand_id
1 'polypeptide(L)'
;MIEVGKKQLLTVVKKVDFGVYLSDSLDKEAQDPADRVLLPIKQVPEGTEVADSLSVFIYRDSEDRLIATTREPMLQVGGLAVLTVKQVGRIGAFLDWGLEKDLFLPFKQQTASVKPGEQCLVTLYVDKSGRLCASMKVYHFLRTDSSYQKDDKVEGIVYEISSNFGIFVAVDDCFSALIPRKESAEGIRV
;
A
#
# COMPACT_ATOMS: atom_id res chain seq x y z
N MET A 1 10.27 16.26 6.84
CA MET A 1 10.16 14.98 7.64
C MET A 1 9.85 13.82 6.69
N ILE A 2 10.65 12.76 6.74
CA ILE A 2 10.48 11.58 5.88
C ILE A 2 9.22 10.80 6.27
N GLU A 3 8.32 10.58 5.30
CA GLU A 3 7.04 9.90 5.51
C GLU A 3 7.07 8.45 5.01
N VAL A 4 6.83 7.50 5.91
CA VAL A 4 6.76 6.07 5.57
C VAL A 4 5.50 5.78 4.76
N GLY A 5 5.63 4.97 3.71
CA GLY A 5 4.50 4.56 2.86
C GLY A 5 4.08 5.59 1.82
N LYS A 6 4.92 6.60 1.56
CA LYS A 6 4.68 7.62 0.55
C LYS A 6 5.86 7.78 -0.40
N LYS A 7 5.55 8.11 -1.65
CA LYS A 7 6.52 8.58 -2.63
C LYS A 7 6.80 10.06 -2.38
N GLN A 8 8.08 10.41 -2.31
CA GLN A 8 8.49 11.77 -1.98
C GLN A 8 9.83 12.08 -2.65
N LEU A 9 10.10 13.37 -2.84
CA LEU A 9 11.36 13.86 -3.39
C LEU A 9 12.33 14.10 -2.24
N LEU A 10 13.45 13.39 -2.24
CA LEU A 10 14.50 13.52 -1.24
C LEU A 10 15.83 13.86 -1.91
N THR A 11 16.72 14.54 -1.16
CA THR A 11 18.01 14.98 -1.66
C THR A 11 19.14 14.05 -1.20
N VAL A 12 20.06 13.74 -2.10
CA VAL A 12 21.28 12.97 -1.80
C VAL A 12 22.21 13.80 -0.91
N VAL A 13 22.39 13.34 0.33
CA VAL A 13 23.26 14.05 1.31
C VAL A 13 24.63 13.37 1.49
N LYS A 14 24.74 12.09 1.13
CA LYS A 14 26.00 11.34 1.25
C LYS A 14 26.01 10.12 0.32
N LYS A 15 27.14 9.88 -0.33
CA LYS A 15 27.44 8.65 -1.09
C LYS A 15 28.27 7.70 -0.23
N VAL A 16 27.98 6.40 -0.31
CA VAL A 16 28.71 5.32 0.36
C VAL A 16 28.80 4.12 -0.59
N ASP A 17 29.65 3.14 -0.31
CA ASP A 17 29.91 1.99 -1.19
C ASP A 17 28.64 1.14 -1.45
N PHE A 18 27.71 1.12 -0.50
CA PHE A 18 26.48 0.32 -0.58
C PHE A 18 25.22 1.13 -0.97
N GLY A 19 25.37 2.44 -1.32
CA GLY A 19 24.25 3.27 -1.76
C GLY A 19 24.42 4.75 -1.53
N VAL A 20 23.29 5.46 -1.44
CA VAL A 20 23.28 6.88 -1.07
C VAL A 20 22.31 7.12 0.08
N TYR A 21 22.67 8.04 0.97
CA TYR A 21 21.75 8.54 1.99
C TYR A 21 21.00 9.74 1.46
N LEU A 22 19.68 9.70 1.67
CA LEU A 22 18.72 10.73 1.27
C LEU A 22 18.13 11.40 2.50
N SER A 23 17.85 12.70 2.40
CA SER A 23 17.16 13.48 3.42
C SER A 23 16.18 14.47 2.77
N ASP A 24 15.25 14.97 3.55
CA ASP A 24 14.33 16.06 3.16
C ASP A 24 14.96 17.46 3.32
N SER A 25 16.14 17.55 3.93
CA SER A 25 16.88 18.79 4.12
C SER A 25 18.37 18.63 3.74
N LEU A 26 18.93 19.67 3.15
CA LEU A 26 20.38 19.82 2.90
C LEU A 26 21.13 20.39 4.10
N ASP A 27 20.44 20.85 5.14
CA ASP A 27 21.08 21.50 6.28
C ASP A 27 21.98 20.54 7.04
N LYS A 28 23.27 20.88 7.10
CA LYS A 28 24.29 20.05 7.76
C LYS A 28 24.05 19.88 9.26
N GLU A 29 23.29 20.76 9.89
CA GLU A 29 22.93 20.69 11.32
C GLU A 29 21.75 19.72 11.57
N ALA A 30 20.91 19.44 10.58
CA ALA A 30 19.82 18.44 10.63
C ALA A 30 20.30 17.02 10.29
N GLN A 31 21.59 16.72 10.30
CA GLN A 31 22.15 15.42 9.93
C GLN A 31 22.16 14.40 11.08
N ASP A 32 21.08 14.35 11.86
CA ASP A 32 20.89 13.18 12.72
C ASP A 32 20.78 11.93 11.83
N PRO A 33 21.48 10.84 12.16
CA PRO A 33 21.28 9.55 11.49
C PRO A 33 19.82 9.12 11.37
N ALA A 34 18.94 9.61 12.27
CA ALA A 34 17.49 9.37 12.25
C ALA A 34 16.76 10.11 11.11
N ASP A 35 17.32 11.21 10.58
CA ASP A 35 16.71 12.02 9.52
C ASP A 35 17.18 11.64 8.11
N ARG A 36 17.83 10.50 7.99
CA ARG A 36 18.37 9.99 6.72
C ARG A 36 17.84 8.61 6.42
N VAL A 37 17.57 8.34 5.15
CA VAL A 37 17.18 7.03 4.65
C VAL A 37 18.16 6.55 3.59
N LEU A 38 18.51 5.27 3.62
CA LEU A 38 19.39 4.65 2.64
C LEU A 38 18.61 4.26 1.38
N LEU A 39 19.10 4.67 0.20
CA LEU A 39 18.76 4.08 -1.09
C LEU A 39 19.88 3.10 -1.48
N PRO A 40 19.62 1.80 -1.60
CA PRO A 40 20.63 0.80 -1.94
C PRO A 40 21.27 1.05 -3.29
N ILE A 41 22.57 0.73 -3.43
CA ILE A 41 23.37 0.99 -4.64
C ILE A 41 22.74 0.44 -5.93
N LYS A 42 22.08 -0.72 -5.87
CA LYS A 42 21.39 -1.34 -7.01
C LYS A 42 20.23 -0.53 -7.56
N GLN A 43 19.75 0.45 -6.82
CA GLN A 43 18.62 1.30 -7.16
C GLN A 43 19.01 2.77 -7.36
N VAL A 44 20.29 3.11 -7.15
CA VAL A 44 20.80 4.45 -7.39
C VAL A 44 20.94 4.68 -8.90
N PRO A 45 20.29 5.71 -9.48
CA PRO A 45 20.47 6.02 -10.89
C PRO A 45 21.94 6.32 -11.22
N GLU A 46 22.37 5.92 -12.43
CA GLU A 46 23.72 6.19 -12.89
C GLU A 46 23.97 7.72 -12.98
N GLY A 47 25.16 8.15 -12.55
CA GLY A 47 25.52 9.58 -12.54
C GLY A 47 24.98 10.37 -11.37
N THR A 48 24.30 9.73 -10.39
CA THR A 48 23.79 10.43 -9.19
C THR A 48 24.93 11.07 -8.38
N GLU A 49 24.78 12.36 -8.04
CA GLU A 49 25.72 13.13 -7.24
C GLU A 49 25.07 13.65 -5.93
N VAL A 50 25.92 14.11 -4.99
CA VAL A 50 25.44 14.79 -3.77
C VAL A 50 24.74 16.07 -4.15
N ALA A 51 23.62 16.37 -3.50
CA ALA A 51 22.66 17.43 -3.75
C ALA A 51 21.65 17.14 -4.88
N ASP A 52 21.75 16.01 -5.59
CA ASP A 52 20.69 15.59 -6.50
C ASP A 52 19.40 15.24 -5.75
N SER A 53 18.26 15.47 -6.39
CA SER A 53 16.95 15.10 -5.85
C SER A 53 16.41 13.85 -6.53
N LEU A 54 16.05 12.86 -5.74
CA LEU A 54 15.50 11.59 -6.21
C LEU A 54 14.07 11.38 -5.70
N SER A 55 13.19 10.95 -6.60
CA SER A 55 11.84 10.54 -6.24
C SER A 55 11.87 9.09 -5.76
N VAL A 56 11.58 8.86 -4.48
CA VAL A 56 11.68 7.56 -3.84
C VAL A 56 10.46 7.25 -2.98
N PHE A 57 10.16 5.97 -2.86
CA PHE A 57 9.18 5.46 -1.91
C PHE A 57 9.88 4.98 -0.64
N ILE A 58 9.31 5.25 0.53
CA ILE A 58 9.90 4.91 1.82
C ILE A 58 9.14 3.78 2.48
N TYR A 59 9.86 2.73 2.86
CA TYR A 59 9.27 1.56 3.54
C TYR A 59 10.28 0.94 4.53
N ARG A 60 9.91 -0.16 5.18
CA ARG A 60 10.82 -0.93 6.03
C ARG A 60 11.22 -2.23 5.35
N ASP A 61 12.51 -2.51 5.32
CA ASP A 61 13.05 -3.77 4.80
C ASP A 61 12.75 -4.97 5.71
N SER A 62 13.25 -6.16 5.35
CA SER A 62 13.03 -7.40 6.12
C SER A 62 13.66 -7.39 7.51
N GLU A 63 14.62 -6.50 7.77
CA GLU A 63 15.25 -6.28 9.08
C GLU A 63 14.59 -5.12 9.85
N ASP A 64 13.45 -4.62 9.36
CA ASP A 64 12.66 -3.52 9.95
C ASP A 64 13.36 -2.16 9.93
N ARG A 65 14.41 -1.99 9.09
CA ARG A 65 15.12 -0.73 8.90
C ARG A 65 14.38 0.14 7.88
N LEU A 66 14.37 1.44 8.13
CA LEU A 66 13.84 2.41 7.17
C LEU A 66 14.73 2.45 5.92
N ILE A 67 14.13 2.27 4.74
CA ILE A 67 14.83 2.19 3.47
C ILE A 67 14.04 2.90 2.36
N ALA A 68 14.77 3.49 1.41
CA ALA A 68 14.21 4.09 0.21
C ALA A 68 14.27 3.11 -0.98
N THR A 69 13.33 3.24 -1.91
CA THR A 69 13.35 2.52 -3.18
C THR A 69 12.91 3.44 -4.32
N THR A 70 13.52 3.28 -5.49
CA THR A 70 13.06 3.90 -6.75
C THR A 70 11.99 3.06 -7.43
N ARG A 71 11.76 1.83 -6.97
CA ARG A 71 10.64 1.01 -7.45
C ARG A 71 9.32 1.63 -7.04
N GLU A 72 8.33 1.51 -7.89
CA GLU A 72 6.99 2.02 -7.64
C GLU A 72 6.10 0.91 -7.08
N PRO A 73 5.65 1.03 -5.81
CA PRO A 73 4.69 0.07 -5.26
C PRO A 73 3.32 0.28 -5.90
N MET A 74 2.48 -0.76 -5.87
CA MET A 74 1.13 -0.71 -6.46
C MET A 74 0.19 0.23 -5.70
N LEU A 75 0.52 0.61 -4.45
CA LEU A 75 -0.27 1.57 -3.66
C LEU A 75 0.60 2.31 -2.63
N GLN A 76 0.08 3.44 -2.16
CA GLN A 76 0.67 4.27 -1.09
C GLN A 76 -0.31 4.37 0.08
N VAL A 77 0.16 4.89 1.22
CA VAL A 77 -0.70 5.10 2.40
C VAL A 77 -1.93 5.94 2.04
N GLY A 78 -3.11 5.41 2.36
CA GLY A 78 -4.40 5.99 2.04
C GLY A 78 -4.91 5.68 0.62
N GLY A 79 -4.12 5.01 -0.23
CA GLY A 79 -4.56 4.53 -1.53
C GLY A 79 -5.28 3.17 -1.44
N LEU A 80 -5.88 2.78 -2.56
CA LEU A 80 -6.52 1.49 -2.78
C LEU A 80 -5.86 0.77 -3.96
N ALA A 81 -5.69 -0.54 -3.85
CA ALA A 81 -5.26 -1.39 -4.95
C ALA A 81 -5.76 -2.82 -4.77
N VAL A 82 -5.93 -3.51 -5.89
CA VAL A 82 -6.16 -4.96 -5.91
C VAL A 82 -4.82 -5.65 -5.91
N LEU A 83 -4.56 -6.45 -4.87
CA LEU A 83 -3.30 -7.15 -4.72
C LEU A 83 -3.52 -8.66 -4.69
N THR A 84 -2.52 -9.41 -5.18
CA THR A 84 -2.54 -10.87 -5.18
C THR A 84 -1.93 -11.43 -3.90
N VAL A 85 -2.61 -12.39 -3.29
CA VAL A 85 -2.13 -13.13 -2.13
C VAL A 85 -1.03 -14.10 -2.56
N LYS A 86 0.20 -13.92 -2.05
CA LYS A 86 1.32 -14.84 -2.32
C LYS A 86 1.31 -16.03 -1.38
N GLN A 87 1.07 -15.77 -0.11
CA GLN A 87 1.03 -16.82 0.91
C GLN A 87 0.16 -16.43 2.10
N VAL A 88 -0.29 -17.44 2.84
CA VAL A 88 -1.00 -17.28 4.12
C VAL A 88 -0.17 -17.94 5.22
N GLY A 89 0.13 -17.17 6.26
CA GLY A 89 0.91 -17.61 7.42
C GLY A 89 0.06 -17.72 8.69
N ARG A 90 0.73 -17.87 9.83
CA ARG A 90 0.08 -18.03 11.15
C ARG A 90 -0.59 -16.75 11.69
N ILE A 91 -0.22 -15.59 11.20
CA ILE A 91 -0.65 -14.28 11.72
C ILE A 91 -1.42 -13.44 10.69
N GLY A 92 -1.46 -13.87 9.44
CA GLY A 92 -2.12 -13.18 8.33
C GLY A 92 -1.63 -13.66 6.98
N ALA A 93 -1.97 -12.92 5.94
CA ALA A 93 -1.54 -13.14 4.58
C ALA A 93 -0.41 -12.18 4.18
N PHE A 94 0.28 -12.51 3.10
CA PHE A 94 1.32 -11.68 2.50
C PHE A 94 0.97 -11.46 1.03
N LEU A 95 0.96 -10.19 0.63
CA LEU A 95 0.48 -9.73 -0.66
C LEU A 95 1.64 -9.25 -1.53
N ASP A 96 1.55 -9.52 -2.82
CA ASP A 96 2.44 -8.90 -3.80
C ASP A 96 1.98 -7.46 -4.07
N TRP A 97 2.85 -6.50 -3.85
CA TRP A 97 2.60 -5.08 -4.07
C TRP A 97 3.69 -4.38 -4.89
N GLY A 98 4.55 -5.19 -5.56
CA GLY A 98 5.60 -4.71 -6.45
C GLY A 98 6.96 -4.45 -5.79
N LEU A 99 7.09 -4.61 -4.47
CA LEU A 99 8.36 -4.49 -3.74
C LEU A 99 8.92 -5.87 -3.35
N GLU A 100 10.21 -5.91 -2.95
CA GLU A 100 10.89 -7.16 -2.56
C GLU A 100 10.28 -7.79 -1.30
N LYS A 101 9.90 -6.96 -0.32
CA LYS A 101 9.22 -7.40 0.88
C LYS A 101 7.72 -7.41 0.63
N ASP A 102 7.09 -8.57 0.77
CA ASP A 102 5.65 -8.71 0.62
C ASP A 102 4.90 -7.87 1.68
N LEU A 103 3.74 -7.34 1.30
CA LEU A 103 2.90 -6.53 2.17
C LEU A 103 2.08 -7.43 3.11
N PHE A 104 2.19 -7.19 4.40
CA PHE A 104 1.49 -7.97 5.42
C PHE A 104 0.02 -7.54 5.57
N LEU A 105 -0.90 -8.51 5.49
CA LEU A 105 -2.33 -8.36 5.72
C LEU A 105 -2.73 -9.15 6.98
N PRO A 106 -2.79 -8.53 8.16
CA PRO A 106 -3.16 -9.20 9.42
C PRO A 106 -4.57 -9.82 9.36
N PHE A 107 -4.80 -10.96 10.01
CA PHE A 107 -6.15 -11.57 10.08
C PHE A 107 -7.23 -10.59 10.58
N LYS A 108 -6.89 -9.72 11.53
CA LYS A 108 -7.82 -8.69 12.05
C LYS A 108 -8.23 -7.62 11.03
N GLN A 109 -7.49 -7.53 9.93
CA GLN A 109 -7.74 -6.58 8.85
C GLN A 109 -8.38 -7.23 7.63
N GLN A 110 -8.65 -8.52 7.67
CA GLN A 110 -9.37 -9.25 6.63
C GLN A 110 -10.88 -9.16 6.88
N THR A 111 -11.66 -8.93 5.84
CA THR A 111 -13.13 -9.00 5.85
C THR A 111 -13.64 -10.38 5.45
N ALA A 112 -12.79 -11.17 4.79
CA ALA A 112 -13.00 -12.59 4.46
C ALA A 112 -11.68 -13.34 4.49
N SER A 113 -11.73 -14.68 4.62
CA SER A 113 -10.55 -15.53 4.50
C SER A 113 -10.02 -15.51 3.07
N VAL A 114 -8.72 -15.32 2.92
CA VAL A 114 -8.05 -15.31 1.61
C VAL A 114 -7.12 -16.52 1.45
N LYS A 115 -6.86 -16.92 0.20
CA LYS A 115 -5.96 -18.02 -0.16
C LYS A 115 -4.89 -17.56 -1.13
N PRO A 116 -3.74 -18.26 -1.20
CA PRO A 116 -2.73 -17.99 -2.20
C PRO A 116 -3.29 -18.01 -3.62
N GLY A 117 -2.93 -16.99 -4.43
CA GLY A 117 -3.42 -16.79 -5.80
C GLY A 117 -4.72 -15.98 -5.90
N GLU A 118 -5.46 -15.78 -4.81
CA GLU A 118 -6.64 -14.90 -4.80
C GLU A 118 -6.22 -13.43 -4.82
N GLN A 119 -7.11 -12.59 -5.33
CA GLN A 119 -6.96 -11.14 -5.34
C GLN A 119 -7.91 -10.52 -4.32
N CYS A 120 -7.46 -9.49 -3.64
CA CYS A 120 -8.29 -8.72 -2.72
C CYS A 120 -8.03 -7.22 -2.83
N LEU A 121 -9.08 -6.43 -2.67
CA LEU A 121 -8.99 -4.97 -2.60
C LEU A 121 -8.51 -4.58 -1.20
N VAL A 122 -7.44 -3.81 -1.15
CA VAL A 122 -6.83 -3.37 0.11
C VAL A 122 -6.44 -1.90 0.09
N THR A 123 -6.36 -1.31 1.27
CA THR A 123 -5.69 -0.05 1.52
C THR A 123 -4.37 -0.28 2.27
N LEU A 124 -3.46 0.68 2.18
CA LEU A 124 -2.20 0.69 2.93
C LEU A 124 -2.30 1.63 4.12
N TYR A 125 -1.87 1.16 5.29
CA TYR A 125 -1.79 1.98 6.50
C TYR A 125 -0.50 1.71 7.28
N VAL A 126 -0.14 2.64 8.15
CA VAL A 126 0.98 2.49 9.09
C VAL A 126 0.40 2.02 10.42
N ASP A 127 0.85 0.88 10.93
CA ASP A 127 0.41 0.36 12.22
C ASP A 127 1.06 1.11 13.39
N LYS A 128 0.67 0.76 14.63
CA LYS A 128 1.20 1.39 15.86
C LYS A 128 2.70 1.17 16.07
N SER A 129 3.30 0.21 15.38
CA SER A 129 4.75 -0.06 15.42
C SER A 129 5.53 0.64 14.31
N GLY A 130 4.86 1.44 13.48
CA GLY A 130 5.46 2.14 12.34
C GLY A 130 5.68 1.26 11.11
N ARG A 131 4.99 0.10 11.02
CA ARG A 131 5.08 -0.83 9.89
C ARG A 131 3.96 -0.61 8.91
N LEU A 132 4.26 -0.76 7.62
CA LEU A 132 3.26 -0.77 6.56
C LEU A 132 2.50 -2.09 6.58
N CYS A 133 1.17 -2.00 6.62
CA CYS A 133 0.26 -3.13 6.60
C CYS A 133 -0.91 -2.88 5.65
N ALA A 134 -1.44 -3.95 5.07
CA ALA A 134 -2.67 -3.91 4.28
C ALA A 134 -3.92 -4.07 5.16
N SER A 135 -5.04 -3.52 4.70
CA SER A 135 -6.36 -3.74 5.28
C SER A 135 -7.41 -3.92 4.19
N MET A 136 -8.25 -4.94 4.29
CA MET A 136 -9.43 -5.11 3.45
C MET A 136 -10.63 -4.25 3.90
N LYS A 137 -10.50 -3.55 5.05
CA LYS A 137 -11.55 -2.65 5.57
C LYS A 137 -11.51 -1.31 4.84
N VAL A 138 -11.93 -1.32 3.59
CA VAL A 138 -11.74 -0.19 2.65
C VAL A 138 -12.91 0.79 2.60
N TYR A 139 -14.02 0.53 3.28
CA TYR A 139 -15.24 1.34 3.20
C TYR A 139 -15.00 2.85 3.33
N HIS A 140 -14.19 3.25 4.31
CA HIS A 140 -13.90 4.68 4.57
C HIS A 140 -13.02 5.37 3.52
N PHE A 141 -12.44 4.62 2.62
CA PHE A 141 -11.61 5.12 1.51
C PHE A 141 -12.42 5.24 0.21
N LEU A 142 -13.63 4.70 0.18
CA LEU A 142 -14.52 4.72 -0.97
C LEU A 142 -15.51 5.89 -0.86
N ARG A 143 -15.82 6.48 -2.01
CA ARG A 143 -16.80 7.55 -2.14
C ARG A 143 -18.21 6.99 -2.27
N THR A 144 -19.20 7.80 -1.89
CA THR A 144 -20.65 7.44 -2.00
C THR A 144 -21.42 8.38 -2.93
N ASP A 145 -20.71 9.31 -3.59
CA ASP A 145 -21.24 10.36 -4.45
C ASP A 145 -20.97 10.10 -5.94
N SER A 146 -21.21 8.86 -6.40
CA SER A 146 -21.03 8.51 -7.80
C SER A 146 -22.06 9.24 -8.71
N SER A 147 -21.67 9.44 -9.97
CA SER A 147 -22.57 9.99 -11.00
C SER A 147 -23.39 8.93 -11.74
N TYR A 148 -23.28 7.67 -11.36
CA TYR A 148 -24.01 6.57 -11.98
C TYR A 148 -25.53 6.73 -11.83
N GLN A 149 -26.24 6.35 -12.89
CA GLN A 149 -27.69 6.39 -12.96
C GLN A 149 -28.26 4.99 -12.91
N LYS A 150 -29.59 4.91 -12.70
CA LYS A 150 -30.32 3.65 -12.79
C LYS A 150 -30.07 2.99 -14.16
N ASP A 151 -29.86 1.67 -14.16
CA ASP A 151 -29.61 0.82 -15.33
C ASP A 151 -28.19 0.98 -15.97
N ASP A 152 -27.32 1.81 -15.40
CA ASP A 152 -25.92 1.84 -15.80
C ASP A 152 -25.24 0.50 -15.49
N LYS A 153 -24.41 0.02 -16.43
CA LYS A 153 -23.57 -1.16 -16.23
C LYS A 153 -22.26 -0.74 -15.64
N VAL A 154 -21.91 -1.32 -14.52
CA VAL A 154 -20.66 -1.04 -13.81
C VAL A 154 -19.91 -2.34 -13.52
N GLU A 155 -18.59 -2.24 -13.42
CA GLU A 155 -17.73 -3.32 -12.92
C GLU A 155 -17.26 -2.96 -11.52
N GLY A 156 -17.09 -3.97 -10.67
CA GLY A 156 -16.64 -3.73 -9.32
C GLY A 156 -16.15 -4.98 -8.62
N ILE A 157 -15.45 -4.77 -7.52
CA ILE A 157 -14.84 -5.81 -6.70
C ILE A 157 -15.59 -5.91 -5.38
N VAL A 158 -16.00 -7.13 -5.03
CA VAL A 158 -16.61 -7.40 -3.73
C VAL A 158 -15.51 -7.27 -2.65
N TYR A 159 -15.70 -6.37 -1.70
CA TYR A 159 -14.74 -6.17 -0.61
C TYR A 159 -15.27 -6.60 0.76
N GLU A 160 -16.60 -6.77 0.90
CA GLU A 160 -17.20 -7.24 2.15
C GLU A 160 -18.57 -7.91 1.87
N ILE A 161 -18.86 -9.00 2.58
CA ILE A 161 -20.18 -9.63 2.59
C ILE A 161 -20.74 -9.54 4.01
N SER A 162 -21.82 -8.78 4.17
CA SER A 162 -22.53 -8.59 5.43
C SER A 162 -23.79 -9.43 5.49
N SER A 163 -23.93 -10.20 6.56
CA SER A 163 -25.15 -10.97 6.82
C SER A 163 -26.40 -10.11 6.99
N ASN A 164 -26.23 -8.85 7.42
CA ASN A 164 -27.32 -7.93 7.70
C ASN A 164 -27.69 -7.06 6.50
N PHE A 165 -26.69 -6.58 5.76
CA PHE A 165 -26.90 -5.57 4.71
C PHE A 165 -26.88 -6.16 3.31
N GLY A 166 -26.00 -7.10 3.01
CA GLY A 166 -25.77 -7.66 1.69
C GLY A 166 -24.32 -7.61 1.27
N ILE A 167 -24.06 -7.38 0.00
CA ILE A 167 -22.72 -7.45 -0.61
C ILE A 167 -22.23 -6.04 -0.90
N PHE A 168 -21.10 -5.65 -0.32
CA PHE A 168 -20.45 -4.38 -0.60
C PHE A 168 -19.47 -4.54 -1.75
N VAL A 169 -19.56 -3.63 -2.71
CA VAL A 169 -18.78 -3.63 -3.95
C VAL A 169 -18.08 -2.29 -4.11
N ALA A 170 -16.80 -2.32 -4.42
CA ALA A 170 -16.06 -1.14 -4.87
C ALA A 170 -16.19 -1.05 -6.39
N VAL A 171 -16.92 -0.05 -6.87
CA VAL A 171 -17.10 0.23 -8.30
C VAL A 171 -15.99 1.16 -8.74
N ASP A 172 -15.29 0.83 -9.84
CA ASP A 172 -14.12 1.53 -10.39
C ASP A 172 -13.02 1.77 -9.33
N ASP A 173 -12.90 0.86 -8.35
CA ASP A 173 -11.98 0.99 -7.20
C ASP A 173 -12.13 2.31 -6.41
N CYS A 174 -13.22 3.01 -6.58
CA CYS A 174 -13.44 4.37 -6.07
C CYS A 174 -14.76 4.54 -5.31
N PHE A 175 -15.85 3.92 -5.78
CA PHE A 175 -17.18 4.15 -5.22
C PHE A 175 -17.69 2.93 -4.46
N SER A 176 -18.26 3.15 -3.27
CA SER A 176 -18.94 2.11 -2.50
C SER A 176 -20.35 1.91 -3.02
N ALA A 177 -20.68 0.69 -3.40
CA ALA A 177 -22.01 0.26 -3.78
C ALA A 177 -22.47 -0.91 -2.89
N LEU A 178 -23.78 -1.08 -2.75
CA LEU A 178 -24.39 -2.16 -1.98
C LEU A 178 -25.36 -2.92 -2.87
N ILE A 179 -25.18 -4.24 -2.98
CA ILE A 179 -26.19 -5.17 -3.47
C ILE A 179 -26.99 -5.64 -2.24
N PRO A 180 -28.25 -5.22 -2.09
CA PRO A 180 -29.05 -5.60 -0.93
C PRO A 180 -29.19 -7.11 -0.81
N ARG A 181 -29.27 -7.63 0.42
CA ARG A 181 -29.38 -9.08 0.68
C ARG A 181 -30.49 -9.77 -0.12
N LYS A 182 -31.60 -9.08 -0.37
CA LYS A 182 -32.75 -9.62 -1.12
C LYS A 182 -32.42 -9.85 -2.60
N GLU A 183 -31.42 -9.19 -3.12
CA GLU A 183 -31.00 -9.23 -4.53
C GLU A 183 -29.64 -9.93 -4.73
N SER A 184 -29.03 -10.40 -3.63
CA SER A 184 -27.74 -11.07 -3.70
C SER A 184 -27.89 -12.47 -4.32
N ALA A 185 -27.11 -12.72 -5.38
CA ALA A 185 -27.02 -14.05 -6.00
C ALA A 185 -26.13 -14.99 -5.17
N GLU A 186 -26.41 -16.29 -5.23
CA GLU A 186 -25.54 -17.32 -4.65
C GLU A 186 -24.21 -17.39 -5.41
N GLY A 187 -23.12 -17.66 -4.67
CA GLY A 187 -21.79 -17.88 -5.25
C GLY A 187 -20.89 -16.65 -5.37
N ILE A 188 -21.37 -15.46 -4.98
CA ILE A 188 -20.53 -14.27 -4.92
C ILE A 188 -19.54 -14.39 -3.73
N ARG A 189 -18.27 -14.03 -3.97
CA ARG A 189 -17.16 -14.07 -2.98
C ARG A 189 -16.47 -12.72 -2.91
N VAL A 190 -15.81 -12.46 -1.77
CA VAL A 190 -14.84 -11.36 -1.58
C VAL A 190 -13.54 -11.74 -2.25
#